data_83dc480680c71d83346d74024b894006
#
_entry.id   83dc480680c71d83346d74024b894006
#
_cell.length_a   1.000
_cell.length_b   1.000
_cell.length_c   1.000
_cell.angle_alpha   90.00
_cell.angle_beta   90.00
_cell.angle_gamma   90.00
#
_symmetry.space_group_name_H-M   'P 1'
#
loop_
_entity.id
_entity.type
_entity.pdbx_description
1 polymer ?
#
loop_
_entity_poly.entity_id
_entity_poly.type
_entity_poly.pdbx_seq_one_letter_code
_entity_poly.pdbx_strand_id
1 'polypeptide(L)' 'ITKTEQAERLLLELLKHGEVASEELLKQSSALGISERTLKIAKQNQGVVSVRRGDRWYARLPDTGQEGKGVTC' A
#
# COMPACT_ATOMS: atom_id res chain seq x y z
N ILE A 1 14.48 12.61 -1.71
CA ILE A 1 13.39 11.64 -1.70
C ILE A 1 12.12 12.32 -1.23
N THR A 2 11.04 12.13 -1.93
CA THR A 2 9.78 12.79 -1.58
C THR A 2 9.00 11.99 -0.56
N LYS A 3 8.01 12.65 0.05
CA LYS A 3 7.14 11.94 0.99
C LYS A 3 6.38 10.82 0.30
N THR A 4 5.99 11.04 -0.95
CA THR A 4 5.31 10.01 -1.72
C THR A 4 6.20 8.80 -1.90
N GLU A 5 7.46 9.02 -2.21
CA GLU A 5 8.40 7.92 -2.35
C GLU A 5 8.60 7.18 -1.05
N GLN A 6 8.66 7.91 0.05
CA GLN A 6 8.79 7.28 1.35
C GLN A 6 7.59 6.40 1.64
N ALA A 7 6.40 6.91 1.30
CA ALA A 7 5.17 6.15 1.50
C ALA A 7 5.15 4.90 0.64
N GLU A 8 5.63 5.01 -0.59
CA GLU A 8 5.68 3.86 -1.50
C GLU A 8 6.62 2.79 -0.96
N ARG A 9 7.76 3.21 -0.48
CA ARG A 9 8.73 2.26 0.10
C ARG A 9 8.15 1.59 1.34
N LEU A 10 7.47 2.39 2.16
CA LEU A 10 6.84 1.87 3.37
C LEU A 10 5.81 0.80 3.01
N LEU A 11 4.99 1.09 2.00
CA LEU A 11 3.99 0.14 1.55
C LEU A 11 4.63 -1.16 1.08
N LEU A 12 5.67 -1.06 0.28
CA LEU A 12 6.36 -2.25 -0.21
C LEU A 12 6.92 -3.06 0.95
N GLU A 13 7.51 -2.39 1.91
CA GLU A 13 8.11 -3.04 3.06
C GLU A 13 7.08 -3.77 3.90
N LEU A 14 5.97 -3.09 4.18
CA LEU A 14 4.94 -3.66 5.03
C LEU A 14 4.15 -4.75 4.33
N LEU A 15 3.87 -4.57 3.06
CA LEU A 15 3.00 -5.48 2.34
C LEU A 15 3.72 -6.65 1.70
N LYS A 16 5.03 -6.64 1.71
CA LYS A 16 5.77 -7.74 1.10
C LYS A 16 5.56 -9.05 1.83
N HIS A 17 5.15 -8.97 3.09
CA HIS A 17 4.89 -10.16 3.89
C HIS A 17 3.42 -10.59 3.82
N GLY A 18 2.61 -9.87 3.08
CA GLY A 18 1.19 -10.19 2.96
C GLY A 18 0.32 -9.00 3.30
N GLU A 19 -0.93 -9.28 3.61
CA GLU A 19 -1.88 -8.24 3.93
C GLU A 19 -1.53 -7.56 5.24
N VAL A 20 -1.78 -6.25 5.27
CA VAL A 20 -1.58 -5.46 6.48
C VAL A 20 -2.83 -4.63 6.69
N ALA A 21 -3.26 -4.50 7.93
CA ALA A 21 -4.43 -3.70 8.25
C ALA A 21 -4.22 -2.26 7.82
N SER A 22 -5.25 -1.67 7.25
CA SER A 22 -5.19 -0.28 6.80
C SER A 22 -4.81 0.64 7.95
N GLU A 23 -5.31 0.34 9.15
CA GLU A 23 -4.98 1.13 10.33
C GLU A 23 -3.48 1.11 10.61
N GLU A 24 -2.87 -0.05 10.42
CA GLU A 24 -1.45 -0.20 10.66
C GLU A 24 -0.66 0.68 9.69
N LEU A 25 -1.09 0.71 8.44
CA LEU A 25 -0.44 1.55 7.44
C LEU A 25 -0.52 3.02 7.82
N LEU A 26 -1.68 3.45 8.28
CA LEU A 26 -1.86 4.83 8.72
C LEU A 26 -0.96 5.15 9.90
N LYS A 27 -0.89 4.23 10.83
CA LYS A 27 -0.09 4.41 12.02
C LYS A 27 1.39 4.56 11.66
N GLN A 28 1.88 3.67 10.81
CA GLN A 28 3.29 3.69 10.40
C GLN A 28 3.61 4.94 9.59
N SER A 29 2.72 5.33 8.69
CA SER A 29 2.96 6.52 7.88
C SER A 29 2.92 7.78 8.74
N SER A 30 2.03 7.81 9.71
CA SER A 30 1.95 8.95 10.62
C SER A 30 3.25 9.10 11.42
N ALA A 31 3.82 7.97 11.81
CA ALA A 31 5.08 7.98 12.56
C ALA A 31 6.21 8.57 11.73
N LEU A 32 6.13 8.46 10.42
CA LEU A 32 7.13 9.00 9.52
C LEU A 32 6.79 10.40 9.04
N GLY A 33 5.69 10.95 9.52
CA GLY A 33 5.27 12.28 9.10
C GLY A 33 4.62 12.31 7.74
N ILE A 34 4.13 11.17 7.27
CA ILE A 34 3.47 11.07 5.98
C ILE A 34 1.97 11.26 6.19
N SER A 35 1.38 12.18 5.43
CA SER A 35 -0.04 12.45 5.58
C SER A 35 -0.86 11.33 4.94
N GLU A 36 -2.10 11.25 5.37
CA GLU A 36 -3.03 10.25 4.83
C GLU A 36 -3.20 10.44 3.33
N ARG A 37 -3.22 11.67 2.88
CA ARG A 37 -3.36 11.99 1.47
C ARG A 37 -2.17 11.44 0.67
N THR A 38 -0.98 11.66 1.16
CA THR A 38 0.23 11.16 0.51
C THR A 38 0.24 9.64 0.48
N LEU A 39 -0.18 9.03 1.57
CA LEU A 39 -0.26 7.58 1.64
C LEU A 39 -1.25 7.05 0.60
N LYS A 40 -2.36 7.73 0.45
CA LYS A 40 -3.36 7.33 -0.53
C LYS A 40 -2.81 7.39 -1.95
N ILE A 41 -2.08 8.44 -2.25
CA ILE A 41 -1.45 8.59 -3.55
C ILE A 41 -0.44 7.46 -3.79
N ALA A 42 0.34 7.16 -2.77
CA ALA A 42 1.32 6.10 -2.87
C ALA A 42 0.65 4.75 -3.13
N LYS A 43 -0.47 4.50 -2.48
CA LYS A 43 -1.22 3.27 -2.69
C LYS A 43 -1.66 3.16 -4.14
N GLN A 44 -2.14 4.25 -4.71
CA GLN A 44 -2.56 4.25 -6.09
C GLN A 44 -1.39 4.00 -7.03
N ASN A 45 -0.26 4.62 -6.74
CA ASN A 45 0.93 4.45 -7.57
C ASN A 45 1.42 3.01 -7.56
N GLN A 46 1.30 2.35 -6.42
CA GLN A 46 1.73 0.97 -6.29
C GLN A 46 0.66 -0.03 -6.71
N GLY A 47 -0.55 0.45 -6.94
CA GLY A 47 -1.63 -0.43 -7.30
C GLY A 47 -2.13 -1.29 -6.13
N VAL A 48 -1.97 -0.77 -4.93
CA VAL A 48 -2.36 -1.52 -3.73
C VAL A 48 -3.85 -1.80 -3.74
N VAL A 49 -4.19 -3.04 -3.40
CA VAL A 49 -5.58 -3.49 -3.38
C VAL A 49 -6.11 -3.43 -1.96
N SER A 50 -7.31 -2.90 -1.80
CA SER A 50 -7.96 -2.87 -0.49
C SER A 50 -8.93 -4.04 -0.41
N VAL A 51 -8.86 -4.77 0.69
CA VAL A 51 -9.70 -5.93 0.91
C VAL A 51 -10.43 -5.74 2.22
N ARG A 52 -11.72 -5.98 2.22
CA ARG A 52 -12.50 -5.89 3.44
C ARG A 52 -12.71 -7.27 4.02
N ARG A 53 -12.37 -7.41 5.30
CA ARG A 53 -12.59 -8.65 6.02
C ARG A 53 -13.35 -8.34 7.29
N GLY A 54 -14.62 -8.68 7.31
CA GLY A 54 -15.48 -8.34 8.44
C GLY A 54 -15.68 -6.85 8.48
N ASP A 55 -15.34 -6.24 9.60
CA ASP A 55 -15.48 -4.79 9.73
C ASP A 55 -14.14 -4.07 9.65
N ARG A 56 -13.12 -4.74 9.11
CA ARG A 56 -11.81 -4.12 8.97
C ARG A 56 -11.35 -4.14 7.53
N TRP A 57 -10.54 -3.16 7.20
CA TRP A 57 -9.97 -3.09 5.87
C TRP A 57 -8.50 -3.44 5.91
N TYR A 58 -8.07 -4.19 4.92
CA TYR A 58 -6.68 -4.58 4.78
C TYR A 58 -6.17 -4.14 3.43
N ALA A 59 -4.86 -3.93 3.34
CA ALA A 59 -4.23 -3.56 2.09
C ALA A 59 -3.23 -4.64 1.74
N ARG A 60 -3.07 -4.90 0.46
CA ARG A 60 -2.09 -5.85 -0.01
C ARG A 60 -1.59 -5.42 -1.37
N LEU A 61 -0.41 -5.90 -1.72
CA LEU A 61 0.14 -5.61 -3.02
C LEU A 61 -0.58 -6.45 -4.07
N PRO A 62 -0.71 -5.93 -5.28
CA PRO A 62 -1.32 -6.71 -6.34
C PRO A 62 -0.41 -7.88 -6.65
N ASP A 63 -1.00 -8.94 -7.14
CA ASP A 63 -0.23 -10.11 -7.49
C ASP A 63 0.59 -9.79 -8.74
N THR A 64 1.87 -9.67 -8.57
CA THR A 64 2.72 -9.28 -9.67
C THR A 64 2.95 -10.39 -10.66
N GLY A 65 2.62 -11.57 -10.28
CA GLY A 65 2.76 -12.68 -11.19
C GLY A 65 1.93 -12.51 -12.42
N GLN A 66 0.91 -11.65 -12.28
CA GLN A 66 0.16 -11.38 -13.39
C GLN A 66 0.51 -10.22 -14.07
N GLU A 67 1.37 -9.52 -13.57
CA GLU A 67 1.66 -8.42 -14.17
C GLU A 67 1.97 -8.62 -15.40
N GLY A 68 2.24 -9.04 -15.38
CA GLY A 68 2.42 -9.21 -16.42
C GLY A 68 1.35 -9.40 -17.30
N LYS A 69 0.97 -9.50 -17.06
CA LYS A 69 0.17 -9.52 -17.74
C LYS A 69 -0.55 -8.62 -17.96
N GLY A 70 -0.27 -8.19 -17.54
CA GLY A 70 -0.79 -7.48 -17.70
C GLY A 70 -0.71 -7.07 -18.41
N VAL A 71 -0.32 -7.34 -18.55
CA VAL A 71 -0.28 -7.10 -19.27
C VAL A 71 -0.71 -7.13 -19.99
N THR A 72 -0.83 -7.43 -19.91
CA THR A 72 -1.23 -7.43 -20.62
C THR A 72 -1.60 -7.28 -21.14
N CYS A 73 -1.38 -7.49 -21.06
CA CYS A 73 -1.74 -7.25 -21.61
C CYS A 73 -1.88 -7.03 -21.99
#